data_83381bb15886d663a66fbf013b66a8bb
#
_entry.id   83381bb15886d663a66fbf013b66a8bb
#
_cell.length_a   1.000
_cell.length_b   1.000
_cell.length_c   1.000
_cell.angle_alpha   90.00
_cell.angle_beta   90.00
_cell.angle_gamma   90.00
#
_symmetry.space_group_name_H-M   'P 1'
#
loop_
_entity.id
_entity.type
_entity.pdbx_description
1 polymer ?
#
loop_
_entity_poly.entity_id
_entity_poly.type
_entity_poly.pdbx_seq_one_letter_code
_entity_poly.pdbx_strand_id
1 'polypeptide(L)'
;RQSIGVVTFSAAQQELIEDLLLEAFAAHPELEEPAAAEPLFVKNLENVQGDERDVILFSIGYGPDRSWRIALNFGPLNREGGWRRLNVAVSRARQEMKVYSSLHPEQIDLSRTHSEGVAALRAFLEFAQSGAPAPDTPAQSGRPGGSFAEQVAGHIRRMGYEVQTDVGRSGFRVDLAVVDPAAPSRYLLGI
;
A
#
# COMPACT_ATOMS: atom_id res chain seq x y z
N ARG A 1 -4.97 9.84 -22.57
CA ARG A 1 -5.72 10.30 -21.40
C ARG A 1 -5.51 9.29 -20.28
N GLN A 2 -5.30 9.75 -19.05
CA GLN A 2 -5.09 8.87 -17.88
C GLN A 2 -6.42 8.41 -17.30
N SER A 3 -6.52 7.14 -16.96
CA SER A 3 -7.67 6.59 -16.24
C SER A 3 -7.57 6.90 -14.75
N ILE A 4 -8.72 7.10 -14.09
CA ILE A 4 -8.80 7.52 -12.68
C ILE A 4 -9.63 6.53 -11.87
N GLY A 5 -9.16 6.23 -10.66
CA GLY A 5 -9.90 5.48 -9.65
C GLY A 5 -9.85 6.19 -8.31
N VAL A 6 -10.89 6.05 -7.52
CA VAL A 6 -10.95 6.53 -6.14
C VAL A 6 -10.95 5.35 -5.20
N VAL A 7 -10.06 5.35 -4.21
CA VAL A 7 -10.01 4.32 -3.18
C VAL A 7 -10.23 4.97 -1.81
N THR A 8 -11.17 4.42 -1.04
CA THR A 8 -11.56 4.90 0.28
C THR A 8 -11.29 3.86 1.36
N PHE A 9 -11.33 4.26 2.61
CA PHE A 9 -11.15 3.33 3.74
C PHE A 9 -12.42 2.60 4.16
N SER A 10 -13.60 3.20 3.94
CA SER A 10 -14.87 2.65 4.39
C SER A 10 -15.96 2.70 3.33
N ALA A 11 -16.96 1.83 3.45
CA ALA A 11 -18.14 1.83 2.59
C ALA A 11 -18.92 3.16 2.69
N ALA A 12 -19.07 3.71 3.90
CA ALA A 12 -19.79 4.98 4.08
C ALA A 12 -19.10 6.15 3.35
N GLN A 13 -17.76 6.17 3.30
CA GLN A 13 -17.02 7.17 2.54
C GLN A 13 -17.14 6.92 1.03
N GLN A 14 -17.17 5.66 0.61
CA GLN A 14 -17.41 5.28 -0.78
C GLN A 14 -18.78 5.80 -1.25
N GLU A 15 -19.85 5.47 -0.53
CA GLU A 15 -21.21 5.90 -0.83
C GLU A 15 -21.32 7.44 -0.92
N LEU A 16 -20.73 8.15 0.04
CA LEU A 16 -20.74 9.62 0.02
C LEU A 16 -20.05 10.18 -1.25
N ILE A 17 -18.94 9.61 -1.66
CA ILE A 17 -18.22 10.07 -2.87
C ILE A 17 -19.00 9.72 -4.13
N GLU A 18 -19.63 8.54 -4.19
CA GLU A 18 -20.50 8.13 -5.28
C GLU A 18 -21.69 9.08 -5.44
N ASP A 19 -22.36 9.43 -4.34
CA ASP A 19 -23.48 10.39 -4.34
C ASP A 19 -23.04 11.78 -4.84
N LEU A 20 -21.92 12.29 -4.33
CA LEU A 20 -21.36 13.57 -4.77
C LEU A 20 -20.95 13.57 -6.25
N LEU A 21 -20.45 12.44 -6.77
CA LEU A 21 -20.14 12.30 -8.18
C LEU A 21 -21.40 12.30 -9.04
N LEU A 22 -22.47 11.64 -8.60
CA LEU A 22 -23.76 11.67 -9.29
C LEU A 22 -24.31 13.09 -9.38
N GLU A 23 -24.27 13.86 -8.28
CA GLU A 23 -24.66 15.28 -8.29
C GLU A 23 -23.79 16.11 -9.24
N ALA A 24 -22.46 15.89 -9.21
CA ALA A 24 -21.53 16.61 -10.07
C ALA A 24 -21.75 16.30 -11.56
N PHE A 25 -21.99 15.05 -11.92
CA PHE A 25 -22.28 14.65 -13.31
C PHE A 25 -23.66 15.16 -13.78
N ALA A 26 -24.64 15.21 -12.89
CA ALA A 26 -25.92 15.81 -13.22
C ALA A 26 -25.82 17.31 -13.51
N ALA A 27 -24.94 18.02 -12.77
CA ALA A 27 -24.68 19.45 -13.00
C ALA A 27 -23.74 19.71 -14.19
N HIS A 28 -22.85 18.77 -14.49
CA HIS A 28 -21.78 18.84 -15.48
C HIS A 28 -21.69 17.57 -16.33
N PRO A 29 -22.67 17.32 -17.24
CA PRO A 29 -22.68 16.09 -18.03
C PRO A 29 -21.43 15.89 -18.92
N GLU A 30 -20.72 16.97 -19.22
CA GLU A 30 -19.46 16.95 -19.97
C GLU A 30 -18.29 16.26 -19.23
N LEU A 31 -18.43 16.06 -17.90
CA LEU A 31 -17.44 15.35 -17.09
C LEU A 31 -17.63 13.84 -17.11
N GLU A 32 -18.82 13.38 -17.49
CA GLU A 32 -19.12 11.97 -17.60
C GLU A 32 -18.59 11.41 -18.93
N GLU A 33 -17.82 10.32 -18.85
CA GLU A 33 -17.32 9.61 -20.04
C GLU A 33 -17.81 8.17 -20.05
N PRO A 34 -19.10 7.95 -20.44
CA PRO A 34 -19.69 6.62 -20.39
C PRO A 34 -19.01 5.60 -21.33
N ALA A 35 -18.30 6.08 -22.34
CA ALA A 35 -17.60 5.25 -23.34
C ALA A 35 -16.11 5.06 -23.05
N ALA A 36 -15.61 5.47 -21.89
CA ALA A 36 -14.21 5.24 -21.52
C ALA A 36 -13.91 3.73 -21.42
N ALA A 37 -12.79 3.30 -21.99
CA ALA A 37 -12.35 1.90 -21.89
C ALA A 37 -12.08 1.49 -20.44
N GLU A 38 -11.67 2.42 -19.60
CA GLU A 38 -11.47 2.27 -18.16
C GLU A 38 -12.27 3.36 -17.42
N PRO A 39 -13.55 3.15 -17.13
CA PRO A 39 -14.39 4.15 -16.47
C PRO A 39 -13.90 4.45 -15.05
N LEU A 40 -14.20 5.65 -14.56
CA LEU A 40 -13.99 6.01 -13.17
C LEU A 40 -14.64 4.97 -12.25
N PHE A 41 -13.93 4.56 -11.22
CA PHE A 41 -14.52 3.77 -10.15
C PHE A 41 -14.33 4.45 -8.79
N VAL A 42 -15.23 4.16 -7.85
CA VAL A 42 -15.05 4.43 -6.42
C VAL A 42 -15.12 3.10 -5.68
N LYS A 43 -14.09 2.74 -4.94
CA LYS A 43 -14.01 1.46 -4.21
C LYS A 43 -13.39 1.66 -2.84
N ASN A 44 -13.67 0.75 -1.92
CA ASN A 44 -13.05 0.77 -0.60
C ASN A 44 -11.96 -0.32 -0.48
N LEU A 45 -11.25 -0.35 0.65
CA LEU A 45 -10.15 -1.30 0.92
C LEU A 45 -10.54 -2.77 0.81
N GLU A 46 -11.84 -3.11 0.92
CA GLU A 46 -12.30 -4.50 0.89
C GLU A 46 -12.64 -4.98 -0.53
N ASN A 47 -12.95 -4.05 -1.46
CA ASN A 47 -13.41 -4.40 -2.79
C ASN A 47 -12.55 -3.86 -3.95
N VAL A 48 -11.43 -3.20 -3.65
CA VAL A 48 -10.52 -2.66 -4.69
C VAL A 48 -9.58 -3.72 -5.30
N GLN A 49 -9.56 -4.93 -4.78
CA GLN A 49 -8.70 -5.99 -5.27
C GLN A 49 -9.04 -6.36 -6.74
N GLY A 50 -8.01 -6.40 -7.59
CA GLY A 50 -8.14 -6.73 -9.01
C GLY A 50 -8.33 -5.53 -9.93
N ASP A 51 -8.64 -4.35 -9.39
CA ASP A 51 -8.77 -3.12 -10.17
C ASP A 51 -7.50 -2.27 -10.09
N GLU A 52 -7.21 -1.55 -11.17
CA GLU A 52 -6.09 -0.61 -11.24
C GLU A 52 -6.44 0.53 -12.19
N ARG A 53 -5.82 1.69 -11.99
CA ARG A 53 -5.92 2.86 -12.89
C ARG A 53 -4.57 3.56 -12.98
N ASP A 54 -4.43 4.41 -13.98
CA ASP A 54 -3.22 5.23 -14.12
C ASP A 54 -3.02 6.13 -12.91
N VAL A 55 -4.10 6.76 -12.45
CA VAL A 55 -4.11 7.63 -11.27
C VAL A 55 -5.09 7.10 -10.24
N ILE A 56 -4.64 6.93 -9.00
CA ILE A 56 -5.50 6.63 -7.86
C ILE A 56 -5.58 7.84 -6.92
N LEU A 57 -6.81 8.27 -6.65
CA LEU A 57 -7.12 9.22 -5.59
C LEU A 57 -7.42 8.41 -4.31
N PHE A 58 -6.47 8.40 -3.37
CA PHE A 58 -6.57 7.61 -2.15
C PHE A 58 -7.09 8.48 -1.02
N SER A 59 -8.34 8.28 -0.63
CA SER A 59 -9.03 9.12 0.34
C SER A 59 -9.11 8.44 1.70
N ILE A 60 -8.43 9.02 2.69
CA ILE A 60 -8.38 8.56 4.08
C ILE A 60 -9.32 9.44 4.91
N GLY A 61 -10.57 9.02 5.06
CA GLY A 61 -11.65 9.76 5.72
C GLY A 61 -11.61 9.73 7.25
N TYR A 62 -10.45 9.47 7.85
CA TYR A 62 -10.25 9.50 9.30
C TYR A 62 -9.60 10.80 9.72
N GLY A 63 -10.04 11.32 10.85
CA GLY A 63 -9.49 12.53 11.44
C GLY A 63 -9.81 12.64 12.94
N PRO A 64 -9.37 13.70 13.61
CA PRO A 64 -9.71 13.94 15.00
C PRO A 64 -11.21 14.21 15.17
N ASP A 65 -11.77 13.76 16.27
CA ASP A 65 -13.13 14.10 16.70
C ASP A 65 -13.21 15.57 17.16
N ARG A 66 -14.41 16.00 17.61
CA ARG A 66 -14.62 17.37 18.12
C ARG A 66 -13.79 17.71 19.35
N SER A 67 -13.21 16.71 20.03
CA SER A 67 -12.33 16.85 21.18
C SER A 67 -10.85 16.70 20.79
N TRP A 68 -10.52 16.76 19.50
CA TRP A 68 -9.20 16.57 18.93
C TRP A 68 -8.56 15.20 19.25
N ARG A 69 -9.40 14.19 19.51
CA ARG A 69 -8.93 12.82 19.76
C ARG A 69 -9.06 11.99 18.50
N ILE A 70 -8.02 11.19 18.25
CA ILE A 70 -8.02 10.22 17.15
C ILE A 70 -8.38 8.84 17.69
N ALA A 71 -9.45 8.29 17.13
CA ALA A 71 -9.79 6.89 17.31
C ALA A 71 -8.86 6.06 16.43
N LEU A 72 -8.06 5.18 17.04
CA LEU A 72 -7.16 4.26 16.31
C LEU A 72 -7.91 3.03 15.77
N ASN A 73 -9.17 3.20 15.41
CA ASN A 73 -9.99 2.18 14.78
C ASN A 73 -10.18 2.53 13.30
N PHE A 74 -9.35 1.96 12.47
CA PHE A 74 -9.36 2.13 11.02
C PHE A 74 -10.03 0.92 10.32
N GLY A 75 -11.05 0.36 10.96
CA GLY A 75 -11.86 -0.72 10.40
C GLY A 75 -11.04 -1.96 10.02
N PRO A 76 -11.00 -2.30 8.70
CA PRO A 76 -10.31 -3.50 8.24
C PRO A 76 -8.82 -3.56 8.58
N LEU A 77 -8.16 -2.41 8.77
CA LEU A 77 -6.72 -2.37 9.10
C LEU A 77 -6.41 -2.86 10.51
N ASN A 78 -7.35 -2.75 11.44
CA ASN A 78 -7.14 -3.21 12.79
C ASN A 78 -7.21 -4.73 12.95
N ARG A 79 -7.74 -5.43 11.95
CA ARG A 79 -7.84 -6.89 11.96
C ARG A 79 -6.48 -7.54 11.65
N GLU A 80 -6.31 -8.79 12.05
CA GLU A 80 -5.15 -9.58 11.67
C GLU A 80 -4.96 -9.57 10.14
N GLY A 81 -3.73 -9.33 9.69
CA GLY A 81 -3.41 -9.19 8.26
C GLY A 81 -4.01 -7.95 7.59
N GLY A 82 -4.52 -6.97 8.35
CA GLY A 82 -5.10 -5.72 7.82
C GLY A 82 -4.14 -4.94 6.94
N TRP A 83 -2.84 -4.98 7.23
CA TRP A 83 -1.80 -4.36 6.42
C TRP A 83 -1.79 -4.86 4.96
N ARG A 84 -2.22 -6.10 4.69
CA ARG A 84 -2.32 -6.66 3.34
C ARG A 84 -3.34 -5.91 2.49
N ARG A 85 -4.45 -5.47 3.09
CA ARG A 85 -5.47 -4.66 2.40
C ARG A 85 -4.92 -3.29 2.01
N LEU A 86 -4.17 -2.67 2.92
CA LEU A 86 -3.48 -1.42 2.61
C LEU A 86 -2.48 -1.63 1.47
N ASN A 87 -1.68 -2.70 1.51
CA ASN A 87 -0.71 -3.03 0.47
C ASN A 87 -1.39 -3.22 -0.91
N VAL A 88 -2.53 -3.93 -0.94
CA VAL A 88 -3.32 -4.06 -2.16
C VAL A 88 -3.76 -2.68 -2.65
N ALA A 89 -4.31 -1.83 -1.80
CA ALA A 89 -4.81 -0.51 -2.18
C ALA A 89 -3.70 0.41 -2.71
N VAL A 90 -2.55 0.49 -2.03
CA VAL A 90 -1.43 1.35 -2.45
C VAL A 90 -0.74 0.89 -3.72
N SER A 91 -0.94 -0.36 -4.12
CA SER A 91 -0.41 -0.90 -5.38
C SER A 91 -1.37 -0.78 -6.57
N ARG A 92 -2.50 -0.07 -6.44
CA ARG A 92 -3.51 0.05 -7.51
C ARG A 92 -3.23 1.16 -8.52
N ALA A 93 -2.31 2.06 -8.23
CA ALA A 93 -1.88 3.10 -9.15
C ALA A 93 -0.80 2.58 -10.10
N ARG A 94 -1.03 2.69 -11.41
CA ARG A 94 -0.02 2.36 -12.42
C ARG A 94 1.05 3.45 -12.58
N GLN A 95 0.67 4.71 -12.36
CA GLN A 95 1.54 5.86 -12.61
C GLN A 95 1.64 6.79 -11.39
N GLU A 96 0.50 7.17 -10.80
CA GLU A 96 0.46 8.17 -9.74
C GLU A 96 -0.59 7.85 -8.68
N MET A 97 -0.26 8.06 -7.41
CA MET A 97 -1.22 8.05 -6.31
C MET A 97 -1.25 9.42 -5.64
N LYS A 98 -2.45 9.99 -5.52
CA LYS A 98 -2.71 11.23 -4.77
C LYS A 98 -3.41 10.89 -3.47
N VAL A 99 -2.75 11.17 -2.35
CA VAL A 99 -3.27 10.85 -1.02
C VAL A 99 -3.96 12.07 -0.40
N TYR A 100 -5.21 11.89 -0.02
CA TYR A 100 -6.02 12.90 0.68
C TYR A 100 -6.29 12.42 2.11
N SER A 101 -5.76 13.13 3.09
CA SER A 101 -5.91 12.76 4.50
C SER A 101 -6.01 14.00 5.39
N SER A 102 -6.94 13.97 6.35
CA SER A 102 -6.97 14.92 7.47
C SER A 102 -6.16 14.41 8.66
N LEU A 103 -5.63 13.18 8.57
CA LEU A 103 -4.84 12.53 9.59
C LEU A 103 -3.36 12.69 9.24
N HIS A 104 -2.59 13.20 10.19
CA HIS A 104 -1.14 13.26 10.09
C HIS A 104 -0.49 12.03 10.74
N PRO A 105 0.64 11.52 10.22
CA PRO A 105 1.28 10.31 10.75
C PRO A 105 1.66 10.43 12.23
N GLU A 106 2.07 11.62 12.69
CA GLU A 106 2.45 11.89 14.08
C GLU A 106 1.29 11.74 15.06
N GLN A 107 0.07 11.85 14.58
CA GLN A 107 -1.14 11.68 15.38
C GLN A 107 -1.49 10.22 15.64
N ILE A 108 -0.87 9.28 14.92
CA ILE A 108 -1.04 7.84 15.10
C ILE A 108 -0.07 7.36 16.18
N ASP A 109 -0.56 7.28 17.41
CA ASP A 109 0.24 6.81 18.55
C ASP A 109 0.27 5.28 18.58
N LEU A 110 1.38 4.70 18.14
CA LEU A 110 1.57 3.24 18.09
C LEU A 110 1.71 2.60 19.49
N SER A 111 1.94 3.39 20.54
CA SER A 111 1.95 2.83 21.91
C SER A 111 0.54 2.40 22.37
N ARG A 112 -0.51 2.89 21.73
CA ARG A 112 -1.92 2.60 22.03
C ARG A 112 -2.49 1.45 21.21
N THR A 113 -1.71 0.82 20.34
CA THR A 113 -2.19 -0.25 19.45
C THR A 113 -1.06 -1.24 19.12
N HIS A 114 -1.43 -2.49 18.96
CA HIS A 114 -0.53 -3.55 18.46
C HIS A 114 -0.86 -3.97 17.03
N SER A 115 -1.75 -3.22 16.35
CA SER A 115 -2.16 -3.54 14.99
C SER A 115 -1.06 -3.23 13.97
N GLU A 116 -0.58 -4.26 13.28
CA GLU A 116 0.37 -4.12 12.17
C GLU A 116 -0.20 -3.23 11.04
N GLY A 117 -1.52 -3.31 10.81
CA GLY A 117 -2.18 -2.48 9.80
C GLY A 117 -2.17 -1.00 10.15
N VAL A 118 -2.28 -0.65 11.43
CA VAL A 118 -2.18 0.75 11.90
C VAL A 118 -0.75 1.26 11.79
N ALA A 119 0.23 0.41 12.12
CA ALA A 119 1.64 0.75 11.94
C ALA A 119 1.99 0.96 10.45
N ALA A 120 1.48 0.09 9.57
CA ALA A 120 1.65 0.22 8.13
C ALA A 120 1.00 1.50 7.58
N LEU A 121 -0.19 1.87 8.08
CA LEU A 121 -0.85 3.13 7.69
C LEU A 121 0.00 4.35 8.08
N ARG A 122 0.54 4.38 9.28
CA ARG A 122 1.42 5.45 9.72
C ARG A 122 2.65 5.57 8.81
N ALA A 123 3.34 4.47 8.56
CA ALA A 123 4.51 4.44 7.68
C ALA A 123 4.17 4.90 6.24
N PHE A 124 3.00 4.50 5.73
CA PHE A 124 2.53 4.94 4.42
C PHE A 124 2.27 6.45 4.38
N LEU A 125 1.65 7.03 5.42
CA LEU A 125 1.43 8.48 5.50
C LEU A 125 2.74 9.26 5.63
N GLU A 126 3.71 8.75 6.40
CA GLU A 126 5.07 9.32 6.50
C GLU A 126 5.75 9.35 5.12
N PHE A 127 5.65 8.24 4.38
CA PHE A 127 6.16 8.17 3.01
C PHE A 127 5.43 9.12 2.06
N ALA A 128 4.11 9.17 2.11
CA ALA A 128 3.31 10.04 1.23
C ALA A 128 3.60 11.53 1.47
N GLN A 129 3.94 11.90 2.69
CA GLN A 129 4.25 13.27 3.08
C GLN A 129 5.70 13.67 2.73
N SER A 130 6.66 12.77 2.91
CA SER A 130 8.08 13.07 2.75
C SER A 130 8.63 12.72 1.38
N GLY A 131 7.98 11.83 0.64
CA GLY A 131 8.49 11.26 -0.60
C GLY A 131 9.70 10.32 -0.40
N ALA A 132 10.09 10.08 0.85
CA ALA A 132 11.19 9.20 1.21
C ALA A 132 10.65 8.03 2.06
N PRO A 133 11.10 6.79 1.82
CA PRO A 133 10.79 5.70 2.72
C PRO A 133 11.27 6.06 4.14
N ALA A 134 10.47 5.69 5.15
CA ALA A 134 10.89 5.83 6.54
C ALA A 134 12.30 5.24 6.69
N PRO A 135 13.21 5.88 7.46
CA PRO A 135 14.50 5.30 7.72
C PRO A 135 14.28 3.90 8.28
N ASP A 136 15.01 2.92 7.73
CA ASP A 136 14.89 1.51 8.10
C ASP A 136 14.91 1.40 9.62
N THR A 137 13.75 1.28 10.23
CA THR A 137 13.68 0.67 11.55
C THR A 137 14.16 -0.75 11.31
N PRO A 138 15.25 -1.20 11.96
CA PRO A 138 15.72 -2.55 11.76
C PRO A 138 14.52 -3.46 12.02
N ALA A 139 13.97 -4.01 10.95
CA ALA A 139 12.97 -5.03 11.06
C ALA A 139 13.60 -6.03 11.99
N GLN A 140 12.94 -6.30 13.12
CA GLN A 140 13.41 -7.32 14.02
C GLN A 140 13.62 -8.55 13.15
N SER A 141 14.89 -8.84 12.92
CA SER A 141 15.40 -10.00 12.23
C SER A 141 15.13 -11.22 13.12
N GLY A 142 13.87 -11.55 13.28
CA GLY A 142 13.32 -12.56 14.15
C GLY A 142 12.41 -13.54 13.44
N ARG A 143 12.41 -13.56 12.09
CA ARG A 143 12.11 -14.80 11.39
C ARG A 143 13.45 -15.51 11.23
N PRO A 144 13.65 -16.68 11.86
CA PRO A 144 14.72 -17.54 11.44
C PRO A 144 14.44 -17.81 9.96
N GLY A 145 15.27 -17.27 9.08
CA GLY A 145 15.37 -17.73 7.70
C GLY A 145 15.60 -19.21 7.84
N GLY A 146 14.51 -19.98 7.75
CA GLY A 146 14.53 -21.35 8.18
C GLY A 146 15.58 -22.10 7.38
N SER A 147 16.08 -23.18 7.92
CA SER A 147 17.00 -24.15 7.29
C SER A 147 16.66 -24.46 5.82
N PHE A 148 15.45 -24.19 5.39
CA PHE A 148 14.98 -24.35 4.00
C PHE A 148 15.54 -23.29 3.05
N ALA A 149 15.48 -22.00 3.39
CA ALA A 149 16.03 -20.94 2.52
C ALA A 149 17.56 -21.12 2.36
N GLU A 150 18.27 -21.48 3.44
CA GLU A 150 19.70 -21.78 3.37
C GLU A 150 20.02 -23.03 2.52
N GLN A 151 19.18 -24.06 2.59
CA GLN A 151 19.31 -25.25 1.76
C GLN A 151 19.13 -24.91 0.26
N VAL A 152 18.12 -24.10 -0.06
CA VAL A 152 17.87 -23.61 -1.44
C VAL A 152 19.04 -22.75 -1.91
N ALA A 153 19.51 -21.80 -1.09
CA ALA A 153 20.67 -20.97 -1.40
C ALA A 153 21.92 -21.82 -1.67
N GLY A 154 22.18 -22.82 -0.83
CA GLY A 154 23.29 -23.76 -1.00
C GLY A 154 23.19 -24.56 -2.31
N HIS A 155 21.97 -24.92 -2.73
CA HIS A 155 21.75 -25.61 -3.99
C HIS A 155 22.06 -24.70 -5.20
N ILE A 156 21.54 -23.46 -5.18
CA ILE A 156 21.76 -22.48 -6.24
C ILE A 156 23.25 -22.10 -6.36
N ARG A 157 23.95 -21.94 -5.22
CA ARG A 157 25.41 -21.70 -5.22
C ARG A 157 26.19 -22.85 -5.84
N ARG A 158 25.79 -24.11 -5.62
CA ARG A 158 26.42 -25.29 -6.26
C ARG A 158 26.20 -25.31 -7.78
N MET A 159 25.12 -24.65 -8.27
CA MET A 159 24.91 -24.47 -9.70
C MET A 159 25.74 -23.33 -10.30
N GLY A 160 26.61 -22.67 -9.51
CA GLY A 160 27.52 -21.63 -9.97
C GLY A 160 26.95 -20.20 -9.90
N TYR A 161 25.82 -20.00 -9.27
CA TYR A 161 25.23 -18.66 -9.11
C TYR A 161 25.57 -18.06 -7.75
N GLU A 162 25.77 -16.75 -7.73
CA GLU A 162 25.87 -16.00 -6.49
C GLU A 162 24.46 -15.72 -5.92
N VAL A 163 24.26 -15.92 -4.62
CA VAL A 163 22.98 -15.74 -3.94
C VAL A 163 23.18 -14.81 -2.74
N GLN A 164 22.42 -13.74 -2.71
CA GLN A 164 22.27 -12.87 -1.56
C GLN A 164 20.99 -13.24 -0.79
N THR A 165 21.07 -13.19 0.53
CA THR A 165 19.94 -13.47 1.42
C THR A 165 19.36 -12.17 1.97
N ASP A 166 18.06 -12.18 2.29
CA ASP A 166 17.35 -11.06 2.95
C ASP A 166 17.47 -9.73 2.17
N VAL A 167 17.21 -9.80 0.86
CA VAL A 167 17.35 -8.66 -0.06
C VAL A 167 16.03 -7.89 -0.16
N GLY A 168 16.08 -6.58 0.05
CA GLY A 168 14.92 -5.70 -0.10
C GLY A 168 15.06 -4.39 0.67
N ARG A 169 14.00 -3.57 0.61
CA ARG A 169 13.90 -2.28 1.31
C ARG A 169 12.53 -2.12 1.95
N SER A 170 12.46 -1.29 2.98
CA SER A 170 11.18 -0.83 3.58
C SER A 170 10.23 -1.96 4.01
N GLY A 171 10.76 -3.05 4.58
CA GLY A 171 9.95 -4.16 5.07
C GLY A 171 9.52 -5.17 3.99
N PHE A 172 9.79 -4.89 2.72
CA PHE A 172 9.61 -5.85 1.63
C PHE A 172 10.96 -6.49 1.32
N ARG A 173 11.09 -7.76 1.69
CA ARG A 173 12.32 -8.54 1.49
C ARG A 173 11.98 -9.86 0.82
N VAL A 174 12.87 -10.30 -0.05
CA VAL A 174 12.87 -11.66 -0.57
C VAL A 174 13.91 -12.45 0.20
N ASP A 175 13.60 -13.67 0.55
CA ASP A 175 14.50 -14.51 1.34
C ASP A 175 15.82 -14.77 0.61
N LEU A 176 15.76 -14.92 -0.72
CA LEU A 176 16.93 -15.14 -1.57
C LEU A 176 16.83 -14.33 -2.86
N ALA A 177 17.94 -13.77 -3.31
CA ALA A 177 18.07 -13.14 -4.63
C ALA A 177 19.28 -13.69 -5.35
N VAL A 178 19.10 -14.13 -6.60
CA VAL A 178 20.18 -14.64 -7.46
C VAL A 178 20.78 -13.47 -8.22
N VAL A 179 22.07 -13.23 -8.02
CA VAL A 179 22.79 -12.12 -8.64
C VAL A 179 23.03 -12.41 -10.14
N ASP A 180 22.87 -11.39 -10.98
CA ASP A 180 23.21 -11.48 -12.39
C ASP A 180 24.74 -11.46 -12.55
N PRO A 181 25.37 -12.53 -13.07
CA PRO A 181 26.82 -12.55 -13.24
C PRO A 181 27.35 -11.50 -14.22
N ALA A 182 26.51 -11.04 -15.15
CA ALA A 182 26.88 -10.02 -16.13
C ALA A 182 26.69 -8.58 -15.57
N ALA A 183 25.91 -8.41 -14.50
CA ALA A 183 25.62 -7.13 -13.88
C ALA A 183 25.35 -7.30 -12.37
N PRO A 184 26.38 -7.27 -11.50
CA PRO A 184 26.26 -7.58 -10.08
C PRO A 184 25.32 -6.68 -9.27
N SER A 185 24.87 -5.56 -9.84
CA SER A 185 23.85 -4.68 -9.25
C SER A 185 22.41 -5.10 -9.60
N ARG A 186 22.23 -6.15 -10.38
CA ARG A 186 20.92 -6.68 -10.80
C ARG A 186 20.72 -8.09 -10.27
N TYR A 187 19.47 -8.47 -10.13
CA TYR A 187 19.08 -9.83 -9.77
C TYR A 187 18.35 -10.50 -10.94
N LEU A 188 18.64 -11.77 -11.16
CA LEU A 188 17.97 -12.62 -12.14
C LEU A 188 16.64 -13.14 -11.59
N LEU A 189 16.60 -13.41 -10.28
CA LEU A 189 15.46 -14.04 -9.62
C LEU A 189 15.42 -13.63 -8.14
N GLY A 190 14.22 -13.37 -7.63
CA GLY A 190 13.91 -13.27 -6.21
C GLY A 190 13.03 -14.44 -5.77
N ILE A 191 13.29 -15.02 -4.61
CA ILE A 191 12.59 -16.18 -4.01
C ILE A 191 12.14 -15.81 -2.59
#